data_21943a91bf51809e80e4544cba9ef2a4
#
_entry.id   21943a91bf51809e80e4544cba9ef2a4
#
_cell.length_a   1.000
_cell.length_b   1.000
_cell.length_c   1.000
_cell.angle_alpha   90.00
_cell.angle_beta   90.00
_cell.angle_gamma   90.00
#
_symmetry.space_group_name_H-M   'P 1'
#
loop_
_entity.id
_entity.type
_entity.pdbx_description
1 polymer ?
#
loop_
_entity_poly.entity_id
_entity_poly.type
_entity_poly.pdbx_seq_one_letter_code
_entity_poly.pdbx_strand_id
1 'polypeptide(L)'
;EMLVVMGLSGSGKSTLVRCLARLLDITAGTVEVEGRDIGKFSESELIDLRRKKMGMVFQSFGLLPHRTALENVAFPLEMRGQDRASRVARALEMLALVGLKGREGYFPRELSGGQQQRVGIARSLAVEPDIWFLDEPFSALDPLIRREMQDEFLRLKGMLAKTIVFITHDFDEALRLA
;
A
#
# COMPACT_ATOMS: atom_id res chain seq x y z
N GLU A 1 6.48 9.86 -10.07
CA GLU A 1 6.18 11.09 -9.29
C GLU A 1 5.72 10.75 -7.89
N MET A 2 5.97 11.66 -6.91
CA MET A 2 5.52 11.49 -5.54
C MET A 2 4.88 12.77 -5.04
N LEU A 3 3.69 12.64 -4.45
CA LEU A 3 2.98 13.69 -3.72
C LEU A 3 2.99 13.35 -2.23
N VAL A 4 3.51 14.25 -1.41
CA VAL A 4 3.46 14.12 0.05
C VAL A 4 2.37 15.03 0.60
N VAL A 5 1.44 14.45 1.37
CA VAL A 5 0.35 15.16 2.05
C VAL A 5 0.63 15.17 3.54
N MET A 6 0.88 16.35 4.07
CA MET A 6 1.18 16.56 5.50
C MET A 6 0.04 17.24 6.24
N GLY A 7 -0.04 16.98 7.54
CA GLY A 7 -0.96 17.66 8.45
C GLY A 7 -1.05 16.97 9.80
N LEU A 8 -1.63 17.66 10.78
CA LEU A 8 -1.83 17.13 12.12
C LEU A 8 -2.78 15.91 12.11
N SER A 9 -2.75 15.10 13.18
CA SER A 9 -3.72 14.03 13.37
C SER A 9 -5.15 14.61 13.36
N GLY A 10 -6.07 13.94 12.68
CA GLY A 10 -7.45 14.40 12.55
C GLY A 10 -7.71 15.46 11.47
N SER A 11 -6.69 15.93 10.73
CA SER A 11 -6.87 16.96 9.66
C SER A 11 -7.52 16.44 8.36
N GLY A 12 -7.94 15.19 8.32
CA GLY A 12 -8.64 14.63 7.16
C GLY A 12 -7.75 13.98 6.10
N LYS A 13 -6.44 13.82 6.32
CA LYS A 13 -5.51 13.22 5.34
C LYS A 13 -5.94 11.83 4.85
N SER A 14 -6.23 10.93 5.78
CA SER A 14 -6.70 9.57 5.45
C SER A 14 -8.06 9.60 4.74
N THR A 15 -8.94 10.57 5.09
CA THR A 15 -10.19 10.80 4.38
C THR A 15 -9.92 11.21 2.94
N LEU A 16 -8.99 12.15 2.71
CA LEU A 16 -8.59 12.57 1.37
C LEU A 16 -8.14 11.37 0.51
N VAL A 17 -7.21 10.54 1.01
CA VAL A 17 -6.74 9.36 0.26
C VAL A 17 -7.87 8.36 -0.01
N ARG A 18 -8.75 8.14 0.94
CA ARG A 18 -9.92 7.28 0.73
C ARG A 18 -10.88 7.84 -0.32
N CYS A 19 -11.03 9.17 -0.41
CA CYS A 19 -11.76 9.82 -1.50
C CYS A 19 -11.02 9.66 -2.84
N LEU A 20 -9.71 9.84 -2.88
CA LEU A 20 -8.90 9.64 -4.09
C LEU A 20 -8.95 8.19 -4.59
N ALA A 21 -9.01 7.21 -3.69
CA ALA A 21 -9.22 5.79 -4.01
C ALA A 21 -10.70 5.41 -4.21
N ARG A 22 -11.64 6.37 -4.09
CA ARG A 22 -13.09 6.15 -4.14
C ARG A 22 -13.56 5.04 -3.17
N LEU A 23 -12.93 4.97 -2.01
CA LEU A 23 -13.40 4.18 -0.86
C LEU A 23 -14.42 4.98 -0.03
N LEU A 24 -14.43 6.30 -0.19
CA LEU A 24 -15.43 7.23 0.33
C LEU A 24 -15.95 8.09 -0.83
N ASP A 25 -17.22 8.44 -0.77
CA ASP A 25 -17.83 9.32 -1.77
C ASP A 25 -17.31 10.76 -1.63
N ILE A 26 -17.17 11.40 -2.79
CA ILE A 26 -16.73 12.79 -2.89
C ILE A 26 -17.96 13.69 -2.78
N THR A 27 -17.95 14.61 -1.83
CA THR A 27 -19.06 15.56 -1.61
C THR A 27 -19.11 16.64 -2.69
N ALA A 28 -17.95 17.13 -3.14
CA ALA A 28 -17.83 18.15 -4.17
C ALA A 28 -16.46 18.07 -4.85
N GLY A 29 -16.36 18.60 -6.08
CA GLY A 29 -15.14 18.52 -6.89
C GLY A 29 -15.10 17.26 -7.77
N THR A 30 -13.96 17.04 -8.40
CA THR A 30 -13.71 15.90 -9.31
C THR A 30 -12.39 15.24 -8.99
N VAL A 31 -12.31 13.94 -9.17
CA VAL A 31 -11.06 13.17 -9.16
C VAL A 31 -10.91 12.49 -10.50
N GLU A 32 -9.82 12.81 -11.18
CA GLU A 32 -9.52 12.25 -12.49
C GLU A 32 -8.35 11.28 -12.42
N VAL A 33 -8.52 10.12 -13.03
CA VAL A 33 -7.45 9.12 -13.24
C VAL A 33 -7.37 8.85 -14.73
N GLU A 34 -6.19 9.05 -15.30
CA GLU A 34 -5.96 8.91 -16.77
C GLU A 34 -6.96 9.74 -17.62
N GLY A 35 -7.29 10.97 -17.16
CA GLY A 35 -8.22 11.88 -17.85
C GLY A 35 -9.70 11.50 -17.74
N ARG A 36 -10.05 10.54 -16.90
CA ARG A 36 -11.43 10.12 -16.65
C ARG A 36 -11.86 10.49 -15.23
N ASP A 37 -12.99 11.17 -15.12
CA ASP A 37 -13.60 11.48 -13.81
C ASP A 37 -14.15 10.20 -13.16
N ILE A 38 -13.44 9.71 -12.13
CA ILE A 38 -13.82 8.49 -11.41
C ILE A 38 -15.04 8.69 -10.49
N GLY A 39 -15.49 9.92 -10.29
CA GLY A 39 -16.76 10.23 -9.62
C GLY A 39 -17.98 9.70 -10.37
N LYS A 40 -17.84 9.51 -11.69
CA LYS A 40 -18.90 9.03 -12.59
C LYS A 40 -18.85 7.52 -12.86
N PHE A 41 -17.85 6.82 -12.29
CA PHE A 41 -17.71 5.39 -12.49
C PHE A 41 -18.81 4.60 -11.78
N SER A 42 -19.28 3.53 -12.43
CA SER A 42 -20.08 2.50 -11.79
C SER A 42 -19.27 1.74 -10.75
N GLU A 43 -19.94 1.04 -9.83
CA GLU A 43 -19.24 0.25 -8.81
C GLU A 43 -18.33 -0.82 -9.42
N SER A 44 -18.72 -1.43 -10.53
CA SER A 44 -17.89 -2.41 -11.24
C SER A 44 -16.61 -1.77 -11.83
N GLU A 45 -16.71 -0.56 -12.40
CA GLU A 45 -15.54 0.18 -12.90
C GLU A 45 -14.61 0.60 -11.76
N LEU A 46 -15.16 1.01 -10.60
CA LEU A 46 -14.39 1.34 -9.40
C LEU A 46 -13.66 0.12 -8.84
N ILE A 47 -14.31 -1.04 -8.79
CA ILE A 47 -13.69 -2.31 -8.37
C ILE A 47 -12.53 -2.65 -9.31
N ASP A 48 -12.73 -2.53 -10.61
CA ASP A 48 -11.71 -2.80 -11.62
C ASP A 48 -10.53 -1.83 -11.53
N LEU A 49 -10.80 -0.52 -11.35
CA LEU A 49 -9.78 0.50 -11.15
C LEU A 49 -8.92 0.19 -9.91
N ARG A 50 -9.56 -0.05 -8.76
CA ARG A 50 -8.87 -0.38 -7.52
C ARG A 50 -8.05 -1.66 -7.64
N ARG A 51 -8.60 -2.70 -8.28
CA ARG A 51 -7.89 -3.97 -8.48
C ARG A 51 -6.69 -3.85 -9.39
N LYS A 52 -6.79 -3.08 -10.49
CA LYS A 52 -5.79 -3.08 -11.57
C LYS A 52 -4.77 -1.96 -11.44
N LYS A 53 -5.18 -0.78 -10.92
CA LYS A 53 -4.40 0.46 -10.97
C LYS A 53 -3.93 0.96 -9.62
N MET A 54 -4.56 0.56 -8.52
CA MET A 54 -4.32 1.13 -7.20
C MET A 54 -3.75 0.10 -6.22
N GLY A 55 -2.71 0.47 -5.51
CA GLY A 55 -2.19 -0.23 -4.34
C GLY A 55 -2.31 0.64 -3.11
N MET A 56 -2.62 0.05 -1.95
CA MET A 56 -2.75 0.80 -0.71
C MET A 56 -2.05 0.11 0.45
N VAL A 57 -1.28 0.89 1.19
CA VAL A 57 -0.67 0.51 2.47
C VAL A 57 -1.38 1.28 3.57
N PHE A 58 -1.89 0.57 4.56
CA PHE A 58 -2.67 1.12 5.66
C PHE A 58 -1.82 1.35 6.90
N GLN A 59 -2.18 2.33 7.71
CA GLN A 59 -1.55 2.67 8.98
C GLN A 59 -1.47 1.48 9.96
N SER A 60 -2.52 0.64 10.02
CA SER A 60 -2.62 -0.52 10.90
C SER A 60 -2.27 -1.84 10.22
N PHE A 61 -1.37 -1.83 9.24
CA PHE A 61 -0.93 -2.96 8.41
C PHE A 61 -2.05 -3.62 7.59
N GLY A 62 -3.27 -3.71 8.10
CA GLY A 62 -4.44 -4.27 7.42
C GLY A 62 -4.27 -5.72 6.95
N LEU A 63 -3.45 -6.52 7.65
CA LEU A 63 -3.23 -7.91 7.31
C LEU A 63 -4.41 -8.78 7.73
N LEU A 64 -4.66 -9.83 6.97
CA LEU A 64 -5.64 -10.87 7.28
C LEU A 64 -5.04 -11.80 8.35
N PRO A 65 -5.55 -11.83 9.59
CA PRO A 65 -4.88 -12.49 10.71
C PRO A 65 -4.89 -14.02 10.61
N HIS A 66 -5.81 -14.56 9.83
CA HIS A 66 -5.98 -15.99 9.58
C HIS A 66 -5.22 -16.50 8.34
N ARG A 67 -4.45 -15.63 7.67
CA ARG A 67 -3.62 -15.95 6.51
C ARG A 67 -2.15 -15.74 6.84
N THR A 68 -1.29 -16.57 6.27
CA THR A 68 0.16 -16.42 6.36
C THR A 68 0.65 -15.17 5.62
N ALA A 69 1.93 -14.82 5.77
CA ALA A 69 2.56 -13.73 5.01
C ALA A 69 2.40 -13.95 3.49
N LEU A 70 2.70 -15.16 3.02
CA LEU A 70 2.52 -15.52 1.61
C LEU A 70 1.08 -15.35 1.13
N GLU A 71 0.13 -15.87 1.89
CA GLU A 71 -1.29 -15.79 1.55
C GLU A 71 -1.82 -14.35 1.60
N ASN A 72 -1.33 -13.52 2.52
CA ASN A 72 -1.63 -12.10 2.56
C ASN A 72 -1.16 -11.38 1.30
N VAL A 73 0.07 -11.64 0.84
CA VAL A 73 0.62 -11.03 -0.37
C VAL A 73 -0.06 -11.57 -1.63
N ALA A 74 -0.40 -12.87 -1.67
CA ALA A 74 -1.11 -13.48 -2.79
C ALA A 74 -2.59 -13.07 -2.89
N PHE A 75 -3.20 -12.60 -1.80
CA PHE A 75 -4.64 -12.34 -1.73
C PHE A 75 -5.19 -11.40 -2.83
N PRO A 76 -4.60 -10.24 -3.11
CA PRO A 76 -5.12 -9.38 -4.18
C PRO A 76 -5.02 -10.02 -5.57
N LEU A 77 -4.04 -10.89 -5.80
CA LEU A 77 -3.91 -11.64 -7.05
C LEU A 77 -4.97 -12.75 -7.15
N GLU A 78 -5.32 -13.39 -6.02
CA GLU A 78 -6.45 -14.31 -5.91
C GLU A 78 -7.77 -13.61 -6.28
N MET A 79 -7.98 -12.39 -5.79
CA MET A 79 -9.17 -11.58 -6.11
C MET A 79 -9.21 -11.14 -7.59
N ARG A 80 -8.08 -11.15 -8.29
CA ARG A 80 -8.00 -10.97 -9.75
C ARG A 80 -8.26 -12.24 -10.55
N GLY A 81 -8.47 -13.39 -9.90
CA GLY A 81 -8.68 -14.69 -10.55
C GLY A 81 -7.41 -15.32 -11.11
N GLN A 82 -6.22 -14.88 -10.68
CA GLN A 82 -4.97 -15.50 -11.12
C GLN A 82 -4.85 -16.93 -10.58
N ASP A 83 -4.27 -17.82 -11.39
CA ASP A 83 -4.01 -19.19 -10.99
C ASP A 83 -3.06 -19.28 -9.78
N ARG A 84 -3.13 -20.40 -9.05
CA ARG A 84 -2.39 -20.55 -7.79
C ARG A 84 -0.88 -20.50 -8.00
N ALA A 85 -0.35 -21.07 -9.06
CA ALA A 85 1.09 -21.14 -9.29
C ALA A 85 1.66 -19.74 -9.54
N SER A 86 1.02 -18.95 -10.42
CA SER A 86 1.41 -17.59 -10.75
C SER A 86 1.34 -16.65 -9.54
N ARG A 87 0.24 -16.68 -8.77
CA ARG A 87 0.10 -15.81 -7.60
C ARG A 87 1.07 -16.16 -6.47
N VAL A 88 1.38 -17.44 -6.27
CA VAL A 88 2.38 -17.87 -5.28
C VAL A 88 3.78 -17.43 -5.70
N ALA A 89 4.17 -17.63 -6.96
CA ALA A 89 5.46 -17.21 -7.48
C ALA A 89 5.64 -15.69 -7.31
N ARG A 90 4.63 -14.90 -7.66
CA ARG A 90 4.66 -13.44 -7.49
C ARG A 90 4.72 -13.02 -6.02
N ALA A 91 3.98 -13.68 -5.15
CA ALA A 91 4.01 -13.38 -3.72
C ALA A 91 5.38 -13.68 -3.09
N LEU A 92 6.02 -14.78 -3.48
CA LEU A 92 7.39 -15.12 -3.05
C LEU A 92 8.41 -14.06 -3.51
N GLU A 93 8.31 -13.61 -4.77
CA GLU A 93 9.14 -12.53 -5.30
C GLU A 93 8.99 -11.25 -4.47
N MET A 94 7.75 -10.84 -4.17
CA MET A 94 7.49 -9.63 -3.39
C MET A 94 7.95 -9.74 -1.95
N LEU A 95 7.80 -10.91 -1.31
CA LEU A 95 8.34 -11.14 0.03
C LEU A 95 9.88 -11.09 0.04
N ALA A 96 10.53 -11.63 -0.97
CA ALA A 96 11.99 -11.53 -1.12
C ALA A 96 12.43 -10.07 -1.35
N LEU A 97 11.68 -9.30 -2.15
CA LEU A 97 11.94 -7.88 -2.43
C LEU A 97 11.98 -7.04 -1.15
N VAL A 98 11.09 -7.32 -0.19
CA VAL A 98 11.00 -6.60 1.09
C VAL A 98 11.81 -7.28 2.22
N GLY A 99 12.71 -8.24 1.90
CA GLY A 99 13.61 -8.87 2.86
C GLY A 99 12.90 -9.85 3.81
N LEU A 100 11.80 -10.47 3.40
CA LEU A 100 11.05 -11.46 4.21
C LEU A 100 11.19 -12.91 3.70
N LYS A 101 12.27 -13.19 2.95
CA LYS A 101 12.58 -14.57 2.55
C LYS A 101 12.75 -15.46 3.79
N GLY A 102 12.08 -16.61 3.81
CA GLY A 102 12.05 -17.54 4.95
C GLY A 102 10.96 -17.23 5.99
N ARG A 103 10.10 -16.23 5.74
CA ARG A 103 8.97 -15.86 6.60
C ARG A 103 7.60 -16.09 5.95
N GLU A 104 7.55 -16.78 4.83
CA GLU A 104 6.36 -16.98 3.99
C GLU A 104 5.21 -17.65 4.74
N GLY A 105 5.53 -18.63 5.60
CA GLY A 105 4.56 -19.42 6.37
C GLY A 105 4.13 -18.80 7.70
N TYR A 106 4.68 -17.64 8.09
CA TYR A 106 4.36 -17.00 9.37
C TYR A 106 3.02 -16.26 9.30
N PHE A 107 2.23 -16.37 10.35
CA PHE A 107 1.02 -15.58 10.53
C PHE A 107 1.35 -14.19 11.07
N PRO A 108 0.47 -13.17 10.87
CA PRO A 108 0.74 -11.81 11.35
C PRO A 108 1.14 -11.74 12.82
N ARG A 109 0.52 -12.52 13.70
CA ARG A 109 0.83 -12.58 15.15
C ARG A 109 2.25 -13.06 15.48
N GLU A 110 2.92 -13.73 14.54
CA GLU A 110 4.27 -14.28 14.69
C GLU A 110 5.34 -13.34 14.10
N LEU A 111 4.91 -12.22 13.53
CA LEU A 111 5.74 -11.22 12.88
C LEU A 111 5.84 -9.96 13.75
N SER A 112 7.03 -9.34 13.80
CA SER A 112 7.19 -8.02 14.40
C SER A 112 6.39 -6.95 13.62
N GLY A 113 6.11 -5.79 14.22
CA GLY A 113 5.42 -4.68 13.55
C GLY A 113 6.07 -4.28 12.22
N GLY A 114 7.41 -4.17 12.20
CA GLY A 114 8.16 -3.88 10.95
C GLY A 114 8.02 -4.99 9.90
N GLN A 115 8.01 -6.26 10.31
CA GLN A 115 7.77 -7.38 9.39
C GLN A 115 6.32 -7.38 8.87
N GLN A 116 5.34 -7.08 9.71
CA GLN A 116 3.95 -6.94 9.28
C GLN A 116 3.80 -5.81 8.25
N GLN A 117 4.48 -4.68 8.47
CA GLN A 117 4.49 -3.56 7.53
C GLN A 117 5.12 -3.97 6.20
N ARG A 118 6.24 -4.69 6.20
CA ARG A 118 6.86 -5.24 4.99
C ARG A 118 5.90 -6.17 4.23
N VAL A 119 5.13 -7.01 4.92
CA VAL A 119 4.08 -7.83 4.28
C VAL A 119 3.00 -6.94 3.63
N GLY A 120 2.57 -5.88 4.30
CA GLY A 120 1.61 -4.91 3.76
C GLY A 120 2.13 -4.21 2.49
N ILE A 121 3.40 -3.81 2.48
CA ILE A 121 4.09 -3.24 1.32
C ILE A 121 4.16 -4.27 0.19
N ALA A 122 4.65 -5.48 0.45
CA ALA A 122 4.72 -6.57 -0.53
C ALA A 122 3.36 -6.87 -1.16
N ARG A 123 2.30 -6.95 -0.33
CA ARG A 123 0.92 -7.16 -0.79
C ARG A 123 0.46 -6.06 -1.75
N SER A 124 0.74 -4.81 -1.42
CA SER A 124 0.35 -3.67 -2.25
C SER A 124 1.10 -3.60 -3.58
N LEU A 125 2.35 -4.07 -3.61
CA LEU A 125 3.20 -4.12 -4.80
C LEU A 125 2.93 -5.35 -5.68
N ALA A 126 2.39 -6.44 -5.13
CA ALA A 126 2.13 -7.68 -5.87
C ALA A 126 1.25 -7.46 -7.10
N VAL A 127 0.32 -6.52 -7.03
CA VAL A 127 -0.60 -6.17 -8.11
C VAL A 127 -0.03 -5.19 -9.14
N GLU A 128 1.23 -4.75 -9.00
CA GLU A 128 1.87 -3.78 -9.89
C GLU A 128 1.04 -2.50 -10.11
N PRO A 129 0.62 -1.81 -9.05
CA PRO A 129 -0.25 -0.66 -9.18
C PRO A 129 0.44 0.49 -9.94
N ASP A 130 -0.31 1.28 -10.70
CA ASP A 130 0.18 2.53 -11.29
C ASP A 130 0.18 3.66 -10.26
N ILE A 131 -0.78 3.62 -9.31
CA ILE A 131 -0.92 4.58 -8.23
C ILE A 131 -0.76 3.85 -6.89
N TRP A 132 0.18 4.32 -6.07
CA TRP A 132 0.48 3.71 -4.78
C TRP A 132 0.18 4.68 -3.64
N PHE A 133 -0.85 4.37 -2.86
CA PHE A 133 -1.26 5.13 -1.69
C PHE A 133 -0.61 4.58 -0.43
N LEU A 134 0.00 5.44 0.37
CA LEU A 134 0.61 5.10 1.66
C LEU A 134 0.00 6.02 2.74
N ASP A 135 -0.84 5.46 3.58
CA ASP A 135 -1.54 6.18 4.65
C ASP A 135 -0.79 5.97 5.97
N GLU A 136 0.07 6.92 6.34
CA GLU A 136 0.91 6.91 7.54
C GLU A 136 1.63 5.56 7.75
N PRO A 137 2.37 5.04 6.75
CA PRO A 137 2.79 3.64 6.72
C PRO A 137 3.79 3.27 7.83
N PHE A 138 4.42 4.25 8.46
CA PHE A 138 5.45 4.00 9.47
C PHE A 138 5.08 4.49 10.88
N SER A 139 3.88 5.06 11.06
CA SER A 139 3.45 5.65 12.34
C SER A 139 3.34 4.66 13.48
N ALA A 140 3.00 3.40 13.19
CA ALA A 140 2.85 2.32 14.18
C ALA A 140 4.18 1.62 14.56
N LEU A 141 5.33 2.09 14.02
CA LEU A 141 6.63 1.48 14.24
C LEU A 141 7.45 2.25 15.27
N ASP A 142 8.27 1.54 16.02
CA ASP A 142 9.26 2.16 16.89
C ASP A 142 10.32 2.94 16.08
N PRO A 143 11.05 3.90 16.68
CA PRO A 143 11.91 4.82 15.93
C PRO A 143 13.03 4.13 15.14
N LEU A 144 13.58 3.02 15.64
CA LEU A 144 14.67 2.31 14.96
C LEU A 144 14.14 1.59 13.71
N ILE A 145 13.10 0.78 13.89
CA ILE A 145 12.46 0.06 12.78
C ILE A 145 11.85 1.02 11.76
N ARG A 146 11.33 2.17 12.20
CA ARG A 146 10.83 3.22 11.30
C ARG A 146 11.92 3.71 10.35
N ARG A 147 13.12 3.98 10.85
CA ARG A 147 14.25 4.42 10.01
C ARG A 147 14.64 3.36 8.98
N GLU A 148 14.75 2.10 9.40
CA GLU A 148 15.02 0.98 8.49
C GLU A 148 13.96 0.86 7.39
N MET A 149 12.68 1.03 7.75
CA MET A 149 11.59 0.98 6.79
C MET A 149 11.58 2.16 5.83
N GLN A 150 11.97 3.36 6.27
CA GLN A 150 12.13 4.52 5.41
C GLN A 150 13.26 4.32 4.39
N ASP A 151 14.41 3.76 4.81
CA ASP A 151 15.52 3.43 3.91
C ASP A 151 15.09 2.41 2.86
N GLU A 152 14.37 1.38 3.29
CA GLU A 152 13.81 0.36 2.39
C GLU A 152 12.81 0.98 1.40
N PHE A 153 11.95 1.88 1.86
CA PHE A 153 11.02 2.61 1.00
C PHE A 153 11.75 3.44 -0.05
N LEU A 154 12.80 4.17 0.31
CA LEU A 154 13.61 4.96 -0.63
C LEU A 154 14.24 4.05 -1.71
N ARG A 155 14.74 2.89 -1.30
CA ARG A 155 15.26 1.89 -2.24
C ARG A 155 14.18 1.42 -3.21
N LEU A 156 12.99 1.09 -2.71
CA LEU A 156 11.86 0.66 -3.53
C LEU A 156 11.36 1.79 -4.44
N LYS A 157 11.24 3.03 -3.93
CA LYS A 157 10.84 4.22 -4.71
C LYS A 157 11.76 4.42 -5.91
N GLY A 158 13.07 4.27 -5.72
CA GLY A 158 14.06 4.40 -6.81
C GLY A 158 13.95 3.32 -7.89
N MET A 159 13.41 2.15 -7.57
CA MET A 159 13.21 1.03 -8.51
C MET A 159 11.86 1.06 -9.22
N LEU A 160 10.88 1.81 -8.71
CA LEU A 160 9.49 1.76 -9.17
C LEU A 160 9.11 3.05 -9.89
N ALA A 161 8.74 2.96 -11.17
CA ALA A 161 8.19 4.06 -11.95
C ALA A 161 6.68 4.19 -11.71
N LYS A 162 6.27 4.72 -10.52
CA LYS A 162 4.86 4.80 -10.10
C LYS A 162 4.51 6.21 -9.63
N THR A 163 3.22 6.53 -9.65
CA THR A 163 2.68 7.69 -8.94
C THR A 163 2.44 7.31 -7.48
N ILE A 164 3.09 8.01 -6.55
CA ILE A 164 3.02 7.73 -5.12
C ILE A 164 2.30 8.88 -4.42
N VAL A 165 1.28 8.55 -3.63
CA VAL A 165 0.63 9.50 -2.70
C VAL A 165 0.94 9.05 -1.29
N PHE A 166 1.76 9.82 -0.60
CA PHE A 166 2.27 9.51 0.73
C PHE A 166 1.67 10.45 1.77
N ILE A 167 1.08 9.88 2.80
CA ILE A 167 0.54 10.64 3.93
C ILE A 167 1.42 10.46 5.15
N THR A 168 1.74 11.57 5.80
CA THR A 168 2.40 11.58 7.10
C THR A 168 1.98 12.78 7.93
N HIS A 169 2.15 12.68 9.24
CA HIS A 169 2.09 13.80 10.17
C HIS A 169 3.49 14.21 10.66
N ASP A 170 4.53 13.48 10.25
CA ASP A 170 5.91 13.69 10.64
C ASP A 170 6.64 14.53 9.56
N PHE A 171 7.16 15.69 9.99
CA PHE A 171 7.83 16.63 9.11
C PHE A 171 9.16 16.10 8.58
N ASP A 172 9.94 15.44 9.44
CA ASP A 172 11.25 14.89 9.08
C ASP A 172 11.08 13.75 8.07
N GLU A 173 10.04 12.93 8.26
CA GLU A 173 9.66 11.88 7.32
C GLU A 173 9.31 12.46 5.95
N ALA A 174 8.49 13.52 5.91
CA ALA A 174 8.10 14.17 4.66
C ALA A 174 9.32 14.71 3.90
N LEU A 175 10.23 15.41 4.58
CA LEU A 175 11.45 15.95 3.98
C LEU A 175 12.41 14.86 3.49
N ARG A 176 12.49 13.75 4.23
CA ARG A 176 13.41 12.66 3.89
C ARG A 176 12.95 11.86 2.67
N LEU A 177 11.64 11.69 2.52
CA LEU A 177 11.06 10.79 1.53
C LEU A 177 10.59 11.48 0.24
N ALA A 178 10.39 12.80 0.25
CA ALA A 178 9.96 13.61 -0.91
C ALA A 178 11.00 13.71 -2.08
#